data_8a89e3c86ff517b75c2a48cc9a3e2211
#
_entry.id   8a89e3c86ff517b75c2a48cc9a3e2211
#
_cell.length_a   1.000
_cell.length_b   1.000
_cell.length_c   1.000
_cell.angle_alpha   90.00
_cell.angle_beta   90.00
_cell.angle_gamma   90.00
#
_symmetry.space_group_name_H-M   'P 1'
#
loop_
_entity.id
_entity.type
_entity.pdbx_description
1 polymer ?
#
loop_
_entity_poly.entity_id
_entity_poly.type
_entity_poly.pdbx_seq_one_letter_code
_entity_poly.pdbx_strand_id
1 'polypeptide(L)'
;VSTNEVGEIINGFDQIKFCNVYGVEIPGTDGRAGMTALTLQDGVDALDLDRFAEFAKENLPSYAVPVFLRIQPDIDVTGTFKMLKGDLRKQGYDINMTDDPIFVMKSGESTYSPMDNDYLALIRDSGAGY
;
A
#
# COMPACT_ATOMS: atom_id res chain seq x y z
N VAL A 1 13.35 2.70 -10.81
CA VAL A 1 12.58 3.67 -10.02
C VAL A 1 12.79 3.37 -8.54
N SER A 2 13.20 4.37 -7.79
CA SER A 2 13.43 4.21 -6.36
C SER A 2 12.14 4.38 -5.57
N THR A 3 12.12 3.89 -4.33
CA THR A 3 10.97 4.08 -3.44
C THR A 3 10.71 5.58 -3.17
N ASN A 4 11.76 6.40 -3.16
CA ASN A 4 11.62 7.85 -2.99
C ASN A 4 10.90 8.49 -4.18
N GLU A 5 11.23 8.08 -5.39
CA GLU A 5 10.55 8.59 -6.60
C GLU A 5 9.08 8.20 -6.62
N VAL A 6 8.78 6.95 -6.28
CA VAL A 6 7.40 6.48 -6.19
C VAL A 6 6.64 7.28 -5.13
N GLY A 7 7.25 7.51 -3.97
CA GLY A 7 6.64 8.29 -2.89
C GLY A 7 6.34 9.71 -3.29
N GLU A 8 7.26 10.37 -3.99
CA GLU A 8 7.04 11.75 -4.47
C GLU A 8 5.84 11.83 -5.43
N ILE A 9 5.72 10.86 -6.32
CA ILE A 9 4.60 10.81 -7.27
C ILE A 9 3.29 10.57 -6.53
N ILE A 10 3.26 9.61 -5.60
CA ILE A 10 2.06 9.28 -4.83
C ILE A 10 1.61 10.47 -3.97
N ASN A 11 2.54 11.20 -3.38
CA ASN A 11 2.22 12.40 -2.61
C ASN A 11 1.54 13.50 -3.44
N GLY A 12 1.62 13.42 -4.75
CA GLY A 12 0.91 14.33 -5.65
C GLY A 12 -0.59 14.07 -5.76
N PHE A 13 -1.08 12.95 -5.22
CA PHE A 13 -2.51 12.66 -5.25
C PHE A 13 -3.24 13.50 -4.18
N ASP A 14 -4.34 14.11 -4.57
CA ASP A 14 -5.03 15.14 -3.78
C ASP A 14 -5.58 14.67 -2.44
N GLN A 15 -5.84 13.38 -2.28
CA GLN A 15 -6.37 12.81 -1.04
C GLN A 15 -5.29 12.38 -0.03
N ILE A 16 -4.02 12.43 -0.43
CA ILE A 16 -2.92 11.90 0.38
C ILE A 16 -2.14 13.03 1.05
N LYS A 17 -1.97 12.91 2.37
CA LYS A 17 -1.17 13.83 3.17
C LYS A 17 0.27 13.35 3.28
N PHE A 18 0.46 12.06 3.59
CA PHE A 18 1.77 11.42 3.67
C PHE A 18 1.71 10.04 3.03
N CYS A 19 2.84 9.61 2.49
CA CYS A 19 3.01 8.21 2.11
C CYS A 19 4.38 7.72 2.50
N ASN A 20 4.49 6.40 2.68
CA ASN A 20 5.74 5.73 2.96
C ASN A 20 5.77 4.46 2.11
N VAL A 21 6.69 4.41 1.14
CA VAL A 21 6.77 3.32 0.16
C VAL A 21 7.86 2.34 0.58
N TYR A 22 7.55 1.05 0.53
CA TYR A 22 8.49 -0.02 0.90
C TYR A 22 8.17 -1.30 0.15
N GLY A 23 9.13 -2.22 0.14
CA GLY A 23 8.93 -3.54 -0.47
C GLY A 23 8.51 -4.57 0.55
N VAL A 24 7.62 -5.48 0.15
CA VAL A 24 7.20 -6.62 0.99
C VAL A 24 7.46 -7.92 0.23
N GLU A 25 7.82 -8.97 0.95
CA GLU A 25 8.10 -10.27 0.35
C GLU A 25 6.82 -11.01 0.01
N ILE A 26 6.81 -11.67 -1.15
CA ILE A 26 5.72 -12.55 -1.55
C ILE A 26 6.24 -13.99 -1.46
N PRO A 27 5.63 -14.85 -0.62
CA PRO A 27 6.06 -16.24 -0.51
C PRO A 27 6.04 -16.96 -1.86
N GLY A 28 7.06 -17.75 -2.12
CA GLY A 28 7.16 -18.51 -3.36
C GLY A 28 7.71 -17.75 -4.55
N THR A 29 8.11 -16.49 -4.37
CA THR A 29 8.76 -15.70 -5.40
C THR A 29 10.08 -15.15 -4.88
N ASP A 30 11.00 -14.82 -5.81
CA ASP A 30 12.27 -14.20 -5.47
C ASP A 30 12.16 -12.68 -5.40
N GLY A 31 11.01 -12.11 -5.78
CA GLY A 31 10.79 -10.68 -5.84
C GLY A 31 10.02 -10.14 -4.66
N ARG A 32 9.90 -8.82 -4.65
CA ARG A 32 9.10 -8.09 -3.68
C ARG A 32 8.02 -7.31 -4.39
N ALA A 33 6.86 -7.20 -3.74
CA ALA A 33 5.80 -6.32 -4.20
C ALA A 33 5.93 -4.97 -3.52
N GLY A 34 5.51 -3.91 -4.20
CA GLY A 34 5.45 -2.58 -3.61
C GLY A 34 4.27 -2.46 -2.65
N MET A 35 4.51 -1.83 -1.51
CA MET A 35 3.47 -1.48 -0.55
C MET A 35 3.64 -0.03 -0.12
N THR A 36 2.53 0.65 0.10
CA THR A 36 2.54 2.05 0.50
C THR A 36 1.63 2.23 1.71
N ALA A 37 2.19 2.79 2.78
CA ALA A 37 1.40 3.26 3.91
C ALA A 37 0.98 4.70 3.61
N LEU A 38 -0.32 4.97 3.72
CA LEU A 38 -0.91 6.26 3.36
C LEU A 38 -1.58 6.89 4.56
N THR A 39 -1.41 8.20 4.73
CA THR A 39 -2.22 9.01 5.61
C THR A 39 -3.03 9.96 4.74
N LEU A 40 -4.35 9.98 4.95
CA LEU A 40 -5.25 10.78 4.13
C LEU A 40 -5.26 12.25 4.60
N GLN A 41 -5.61 13.14 3.69
CA GLN A 41 -5.78 14.56 4.01
C GLN A 41 -6.92 14.75 5.02
N ASP A 42 -6.86 15.85 5.76
CA ASP A 42 -7.93 16.23 6.69
C ASP A 42 -9.25 16.35 5.93
N GLY A 43 -10.31 15.79 6.50
CA GLY A 43 -11.62 15.79 5.88
C GLY A 43 -11.87 14.68 4.87
N VAL A 44 -10.87 13.87 4.57
CA VAL A 44 -11.02 12.69 3.69
C VAL A 44 -11.27 11.48 4.56
N ASP A 45 -12.48 10.92 4.50
CA ASP A 45 -12.86 9.76 5.31
C ASP A 45 -12.35 8.45 4.73
N ALA A 46 -12.25 8.36 3.41
CA ALA A 46 -11.78 7.15 2.73
C ALA A 46 -11.11 7.51 1.42
N LEU A 47 -10.10 6.70 1.06
CA LEU A 47 -9.40 6.87 -0.21
C LEU A 47 -10.30 6.41 -1.36
N ASP A 48 -10.36 7.21 -2.42
CA ASP A 48 -11.00 6.80 -3.66
C ASP A 48 -10.07 5.84 -4.40
N LEU A 49 -10.32 4.55 -4.23
CA LEU A 49 -9.43 3.51 -4.73
C LEU A 49 -9.34 3.50 -6.25
N ASP A 50 -10.45 3.74 -6.94
CA ASP A 50 -10.47 3.76 -8.40
C ASP A 50 -9.65 4.92 -8.95
N ARG A 51 -9.82 6.12 -8.40
CA ARG A 51 -9.04 7.29 -8.78
C ARG A 51 -7.57 7.13 -8.47
N PHE A 52 -7.26 6.58 -7.31
CA PHE A 52 -5.87 6.35 -6.91
C PHE A 52 -5.19 5.34 -7.85
N ALA A 53 -5.86 4.23 -8.17
CA ALA A 53 -5.33 3.23 -9.08
C ALA A 53 -5.04 3.83 -10.46
N GLU A 54 -5.97 4.62 -10.98
CA GLU A 54 -5.82 5.29 -12.26
C GLU A 54 -4.66 6.28 -12.24
N PHE A 55 -4.57 7.09 -11.18
CA PHE A 55 -3.46 8.04 -10.98
C PHE A 55 -2.11 7.33 -10.95
N ALA A 56 -2.01 6.23 -10.20
CA ALA A 56 -0.77 5.49 -10.09
C ALA A 56 -0.36 4.90 -11.43
N LYS A 57 -1.30 4.34 -12.18
CA LYS A 57 -1.02 3.75 -13.49
C LYS A 57 -0.62 4.79 -14.53
N GLU A 58 -1.16 5.99 -14.45
CA GLU A 58 -0.83 7.08 -15.37
C GLU A 58 0.56 7.67 -15.10
N ASN A 59 0.99 7.68 -13.86
CA ASN A 59 2.19 8.38 -13.43
C ASN A 59 3.37 7.47 -13.09
N LEU A 60 3.14 6.17 -12.97
CA LEU A 60 4.17 5.19 -12.64
C LEU A 60 4.22 4.08 -13.68
N PRO A 61 5.43 3.54 -13.98
CA PRO A 61 5.50 2.32 -14.76
C PRO A 61 4.82 1.17 -14.02
N SER A 62 4.32 0.19 -14.77
CA SER A 62 3.51 -0.90 -14.21
C SER A 62 4.20 -1.64 -13.05
N TYR A 63 5.52 -1.82 -13.13
CA TYR A 63 6.28 -2.50 -12.09
C TYR A 63 6.46 -1.65 -10.82
N ALA A 64 6.19 -0.36 -10.88
CA ALA A 64 6.33 0.55 -9.75
C ALA A 64 4.99 0.87 -9.07
N VAL A 65 3.86 0.48 -9.66
CA VAL A 65 2.55 0.67 -9.05
C VAL A 65 2.45 -0.21 -7.80
N PRO A 66 2.13 0.36 -6.61
CA PRO A 66 2.01 -0.45 -5.41
C PRO A 66 0.92 -1.51 -5.53
N VAL A 67 1.23 -2.73 -5.11
CA VAL A 67 0.25 -3.83 -5.05
C VAL A 67 -0.60 -3.71 -3.80
N PHE A 68 -0.02 -3.28 -2.70
CA PHE A 68 -0.68 -3.19 -1.41
C PHE A 68 -0.72 -1.75 -0.91
N LEU A 69 -1.83 -1.39 -0.27
CA LEU A 69 -1.99 -0.09 0.40
C LEU A 69 -2.38 -0.32 1.86
N ARG A 70 -1.79 0.44 2.76
CA ARG A 70 -2.17 0.47 4.18
C ARG A 70 -2.60 1.89 4.52
N ILE A 71 -3.81 2.04 5.04
CA ILE A 71 -4.31 3.36 5.43
C ILE A 71 -4.03 3.55 6.92
N GLN A 72 -3.12 4.46 7.23
CA GLN A 72 -2.78 4.78 8.60
C GLN A 72 -3.59 5.98 9.09
N PRO A 73 -3.92 6.04 10.40
CA PRO A 73 -4.56 7.22 10.96
C PRO A 73 -3.65 8.44 10.85
N ASP A 74 -4.24 9.62 10.83
CA ASP A 74 -3.46 10.85 10.80
C ASP A 74 -2.60 10.93 12.06
N ILE A 75 -1.31 11.23 11.84
CA ILE A 75 -0.38 11.44 12.93
C ILE A 75 -0.67 12.83 13.52
N ASP A 76 -0.84 12.88 14.85
CA ASP A 76 -1.02 14.15 15.54
C ASP A 76 0.09 15.13 15.16
N VAL A 77 -0.26 16.40 15.07
CA VAL A 77 0.68 17.49 14.74
C VAL A 77 1.87 17.55 15.69
N THR A 78 1.78 16.95 16.86
CA THR A 78 2.92 16.81 17.76
C THR A 78 3.95 15.80 17.26
N GLY A 79 3.60 15.01 16.26
CA GLY A 79 4.55 14.16 15.55
C GLY A 79 5.16 13.05 16.37
N THR A 80 4.48 12.60 17.39
CA THR A 80 5.09 11.77 18.42
C THR A 80 5.32 10.32 18.03
N PHE A 81 4.64 9.82 16.98
CA PHE A 81 4.86 8.43 16.58
C PHE A 81 4.72 8.26 15.08
N LYS A 82 5.81 7.83 14.45
CA LYS A 82 5.83 7.41 13.05
C LYS A 82 6.49 6.04 12.98
N MET A 83 5.80 5.08 12.41
CA MET A 83 6.38 3.75 12.23
C MET A 83 7.56 3.81 11.27
N LEU A 84 8.64 3.14 11.64
CA LEU A 84 9.79 2.99 10.77
C LEU A 84 9.47 2.01 9.65
N LYS A 85 10.14 2.18 8.50
CA LYS A 85 9.94 1.27 7.36
C LYS A 85 10.19 -0.20 7.71
N GLY A 86 11.13 -0.47 8.60
CA GLY A 86 11.40 -1.84 9.07
C GLY A 86 10.20 -2.47 9.74
N ASP A 87 9.50 -1.71 10.58
CA ASP A 87 8.30 -2.18 11.26
C ASP A 87 7.14 -2.38 10.28
N LEU A 88 7.00 -1.48 9.32
CA LEU A 88 5.99 -1.60 8.28
C LEU A 88 6.21 -2.84 7.42
N ARG A 89 7.46 -3.11 7.02
CA ARG A 89 7.81 -4.31 6.26
C ARG A 89 7.52 -5.58 7.05
N LYS A 90 7.80 -5.57 8.34
CA LYS A 90 7.58 -6.72 9.21
C LYS A 90 6.10 -7.07 9.32
N GLN A 91 5.24 -6.09 9.44
CA GLN A 91 3.80 -6.29 9.44
C GLN A 91 3.26 -6.58 8.02
N GLY A 92 3.87 -5.98 7.02
CA GLY A 92 3.53 -6.20 5.63
C GLY A 92 2.05 -6.01 5.34
N TYR A 93 1.49 -6.92 4.59
CA TYR A 93 0.08 -6.93 4.22
C TYR A 93 -0.78 -7.83 5.13
N ASP A 94 -0.25 -8.22 6.29
CA ASP A 94 -0.96 -9.11 7.21
C ASP A 94 -1.99 -8.33 8.03
N ILE A 95 -3.25 -8.51 7.69
CA ILE A 95 -4.36 -7.83 8.36
C ILE A 95 -4.56 -8.28 9.81
N ASN A 96 -3.89 -9.35 10.22
CA ASN A 96 -3.95 -9.85 11.60
C ASN A 96 -2.90 -9.19 12.51
N MET A 97 -1.96 -8.43 11.94
CA MET A 97 -0.92 -7.73 12.70
C MET A 97 -1.23 -6.25 12.92
N THR A 98 -2.29 -5.74 12.34
CA THR A 98 -2.68 -4.34 12.48
C THR A 98 -4.18 -4.19 12.32
N ASP A 99 -4.73 -3.16 12.96
CA ASP A 99 -6.13 -2.76 12.78
C ASP A 99 -6.31 -1.79 11.61
N ASP A 100 -5.23 -1.32 11.02
CA ASP A 100 -5.29 -0.41 9.88
C ASP A 100 -5.87 -1.13 8.66
N PRO A 101 -6.73 -0.45 7.88
CA PRO A 101 -7.24 -1.04 6.63
C PRO A 101 -6.11 -1.32 5.65
N ILE A 102 -6.12 -2.49 5.06
CA ILE A 102 -5.16 -2.89 4.01
C ILE A 102 -5.94 -3.21 2.75
N PHE A 103 -5.49 -2.68 1.63
CA PHE A 103 -6.08 -2.90 0.32
C PHE A 103 -5.04 -3.56 -0.59
N VAL A 104 -5.52 -4.30 -1.57
CA VAL A 104 -4.66 -5.03 -2.50
C VAL A 104 -5.19 -4.91 -3.92
N MET A 105 -4.28 -4.72 -4.87
CA MET A 105 -4.60 -4.87 -6.28
C MET A 105 -4.39 -6.33 -6.63
N LYS A 106 -5.47 -7.09 -6.67
CA LYS A 106 -5.43 -8.53 -6.96
C LYS A 106 -4.91 -8.76 -8.38
N SER A 107 -4.25 -9.89 -8.58
CA SER A 107 -3.72 -10.24 -9.89
C SER A 107 -4.82 -10.22 -10.94
N GLY A 108 -4.59 -9.49 -12.03
CA GLY A 108 -5.57 -9.33 -13.12
C GLY A 108 -6.60 -8.24 -12.92
N GLU A 109 -6.64 -7.60 -11.75
CA GLU A 109 -7.55 -6.49 -11.49
C GLU A 109 -6.89 -5.15 -11.76
N SER A 110 -7.70 -4.14 -12.02
CA SER A 110 -7.21 -2.79 -12.33
C SER A 110 -7.40 -1.79 -11.21
N THR A 111 -7.99 -2.21 -10.09
CA THR A 111 -8.25 -1.35 -8.93
C THR A 111 -7.94 -2.12 -7.65
N TYR A 112 -7.96 -1.41 -6.51
CA TYR A 112 -7.70 -2.00 -5.20
C TYR A 112 -8.99 -2.51 -4.56
N SER A 113 -8.87 -3.58 -3.79
CA SER A 113 -9.96 -4.17 -3.02
C SER A 113 -9.51 -4.39 -1.58
N PRO A 114 -10.43 -4.42 -0.60
CA PRO A 114 -10.03 -4.71 0.77
C PRO A 114 -9.37 -6.09 0.87
N MET A 115 -8.25 -6.15 1.62
CA MET A 115 -7.59 -7.41 1.91
C MET A 115 -8.46 -8.23 2.88
N ASP A 116 -8.52 -9.54 2.68
CA ASP A 116 -9.18 -10.46 3.59
C ASP A 116 -8.30 -11.67 3.88
N ASN A 117 -8.73 -12.50 4.83
CA ASN A 117 -7.95 -13.68 5.23
C ASN A 117 -7.88 -14.72 4.11
N ASP A 118 -8.89 -14.83 3.29
CA ASP A 118 -8.89 -15.78 2.17
C ASP A 118 -7.83 -15.41 1.14
N TYR A 119 -7.74 -14.14 0.79
CA TYR A 119 -6.71 -13.68 -0.15
C TYR A 119 -5.31 -13.73 0.47
N LEU A 120 -5.21 -13.42 1.76
CA LEU A 120 -3.95 -13.54 2.48
C LEU A 120 -3.42 -14.97 2.45
N ALA A 121 -4.29 -15.95 2.70
CA ALA A 121 -3.94 -17.37 2.60
C ALA A 121 -3.51 -17.74 1.18
N LEU A 122 -4.19 -17.22 0.17
CA LEU A 122 -3.86 -17.45 -1.23
C LEU A 122 -2.47 -16.94 -1.56
N ILE A 123 -2.11 -15.74 -1.08
CA ILE A 123 -0.76 -15.18 -1.26
C ILE A 123 0.29 -16.09 -0.59
N ARG A 124 0.03 -16.51 0.64
CA ARG A 124 0.95 -17.36 1.41
C ARG A 124 1.17 -18.71 0.77
N ASP A 125 0.14 -19.24 0.09
CA ASP A 125 0.23 -20.51 -0.63
C ASP A 125 0.78 -20.34 -2.05
N SER A 126 1.23 -19.15 -2.42
CA SER A 126 1.77 -18.81 -3.74
C SER A 126 0.75 -18.96 -4.86
N GLY A 127 -0.54 -18.89 -4.53
CA GLY A 127 -1.63 -19.04 -5.49
C GLY A 127 -2.16 -17.74 -6.07
N ALA A 128 -1.65 -16.59 -5.62
CA ALA A 128 -2.18 -15.28 -6.03
C ALA A 128 -1.63 -14.78 -7.38
N GLY A 129 -0.57 -15.41 -7.92
CA GLY A 129 -0.05 -15.05 -9.23
C GLY A 129 0.93 -13.86 -9.26
N TYR A 130 1.48 -13.48 -8.14
CA TYR A 130 2.49 -12.42 -8.07
C TYR A 130 3.90 -12.92 -8.34
#